data_4b74ffcad57a9b7bea8fa6f0a4d080de
#
_entry.id   4b74ffcad57a9b7bea8fa6f0a4d080de
#
_cell.length_a   1.000
_cell.length_b   1.000
_cell.length_c   1.000
_cell.angle_alpha   90.00
_cell.angle_beta   90.00
_cell.angle_gamma   90.00
#
_symmetry.space_group_name_H-M   'P 1'
#
loop_
_entity.id
_entity.type
_entity.pdbx_description
1 polymer ?
#
loop_
_entity_poly.entity_id
_entity_poly.type
_entity_poly.pdbx_seq_one_letter_code
_entity_poly.pdbx_strand_id
1 'polypeptide(L)'
;MCGIVGYVGAKECTAILVNSLTKLEYRGYDSAGIAVFEGDRIKTVKAKGKLKEGLIKKLENEPHFTATAGIGHTRWATHGEPSDINSHPIGNGRVSIVHNGIIENYRKLKEFLISKGYGFESQTDTEAVAKLLDYNYDGDPIDTIIRTIADIEGAYSLGIMFREHKNRIFAARKESPLIVGKGKGEMFIASDVTAIIEYTREYYLLEPGEVADITADGVTFYDMHKNVIEKELQVATWDVSAAEKGGYAHFMLKEICEQPDALKKTINPRIKNGLPDFSECSLTDEKLRSYHHIYIVGCGSAMHAGIVGKYVIEKLARTPVVVDIASEFRYRDPLLAPDDLVVIISQSGETADTLAALKLANSIGADTLAIVNVVGSSIAREAKMVMYTLAGPEISVCSTKAYMVQAAFMYLLAFRVAYARNAIDEEQCRQLISELSQIPSKVQKCVDDQTQYQKVASKLISADSLLYICLLYTSDAADE
;
A
#
# COMPACT_ATOMS: atom_id res chain seq x y z
N MET A 1 -7.59 -0.67 2.53
CA MET A 1 -6.74 -1.88 2.23
C MET A 1 -6.56 -2.69 3.51
N CYS A 2 -6.55 -4.01 3.43
CA CYS A 2 -6.37 -4.90 4.58
C CYS A 2 -4.90 -5.05 5.00
N GLY A 3 -4.65 -5.57 6.22
CA GLY A 3 -3.32 -5.86 6.73
C GLY A 3 -3.10 -7.36 6.97
N ILE A 4 -2.01 -7.92 6.44
CA ILE A 4 -1.58 -9.30 6.71
C ILE A 4 -0.33 -9.28 7.56
N VAL A 5 -0.27 -10.17 8.54
CA VAL A 5 0.93 -10.53 9.30
C VAL A 5 1.02 -12.03 9.49
N GLY A 6 2.23 -12.55 9.65
CA GLY A 6 2.50 -13.91 10.09
C GLY A 6 3.82 -13.96 10.81
N TYR A 7 3.97 -14.93 11.68
CA TYR A 7 5.16 -15.15 12.49
C TYR A 7 5.43 -16.64 12.63
N VAL A 8 6.69 -17.01 12.56
CA VAL A 8 7.20 -18.32 12.96
C VAL A 8 8.57 -18.14 13.61
N GLY A 9 8.75 -18.70 14.81
CA GLY A 9 9.98 -18.53 15.57
C GLY A 9 9.97 -19.31 16.87
N ALA A 10 10.76 -18.87 17.84
CA ALA A 10 10.86 -19.51 19.16
C ALA A 10 9.97 -18.83 20.22
N LYS A 11 9.48 -17.62 19.95
CA LYS A 11 8.66 -16.83 20.90
C LYS A 11 7.18 -17.16 20.73
N GLU A 12 6.40 -16.89 21.78
CA GLU A 12 4.95 -16.93 21.70
C GLU A 12 4.45 -15.91 20.65
N CYS A 13 3.64 -16.39 19.69
CA CYS A 13 3.33 -15.61 18.48
C CYS A 13 2.16 -14.64 18.65
N THR A 14 1.24 -14.85 19.59
CA THR A 14 0.00 -14.06 19.71
C THR A 14 0.30 -12.59 19.98
N ALA A 15 1.19 -12.31 20.93
CA ALA A 15 1.58 -10.93 21.24
C ALA A 15 2.27 -10.24 20.06
N ILE A 16 3.12 -10.97 19.32
CA ILE A 16 3.81 -10.46 18.13
C ILE A 16 2.80 -10.16 17.02
N LEU A 17 1.86 -11.08 16.75
CA LEU A 17 0.82 -10.90 15.76
C LEU A 17 -0.06 -9.69 16.08
N VAL A 18 -0.54 -9.59 17.33
CA VAL A 18 -1.39 -8.46 17.76
C VAL A 18 -0.66 -7.13 17.67
N ASN A 19 0.61 -7.05 18.10
CA ASN A 19 1.41 -5.83 17.99
C ASN A 19 1.61 -5.44 16.52
N SER A 20 1.94 -6.40 15.65
CA SER A 20 2.11 -6.16 14.22
C SER A 20 0.80 -5.73 13.54
N LEU A 21 -0.34 -6.35 13.91
CA LEU A 21 -1.67 -5.95 13.41
C LEU A 21 -2.05 -4.53 13.87
N THR A 22 -1.67 -4.14 15.08
CA THR A 22 -1.90 -2.77 15.59
C THR A 22 -1.22 -1.72 14.71
N LYS A 23 -0.05 -2.05 14.14
CA LYS A 23 0.65 -1.17 13.18
C LYS A 23 -0.05 -1.09 11.83
N LEU A 24 -0.92 -2.06 11.50
CA LEU A 24 -1.68 -2.12 10.24
C LEU A 24 -3.16 -1.75 10.40
N GLU A 25 -3.63 -1.41 11.61
CA GLU A 25 -5.05 -1.12 11.86
C GLU A 25 -5.56 0.04 10.99
N TYR A 26 -4.69 0.99 10.64
CA TYR A 26 -5.03 2.09 9.72
C TYR A 26 -5.43 1.61 8.31
N ARG A 27 -5.01 0.39 7.92
CA ARG A 27 -5.33 -0.21 6.62
C ARG A 27 -6.69 -0.94 6.62
N GLY A 28 -7.16 -1.35 7.81
CA GLY A 28 -8.43 -2.06 7.96
C GLY A 28 -8.80 -2.15 9.45
N TYR A 29 -10.00 -1.72 9.78
CA TYR A 29 -10.46 -1.61 11.18
C TYR A 29 -11.89 -2.13 11.40
N ASP A 30 -12.49 -2.75 10.39
CA ASP A 30 -13.86 -3.27 10.50
C ASP A 30 -13.93 -4.62 11.20
N SER A 31 -12.85 -5.39 11.11
CA SER A 31 -12.72 -6.67 11.80
C SER A 31 -11.25 -7.13 11.80
N ALA A 32 -10.92 -8.02 12.73
CA ALA A 32 -9.58 -8.60 12.84
C ALA A 32 -9.63 -10.03 13.37
N GLY A 33 -8.54 -10.77 13.13
CA GLY A 33 -8.39 -12.11 13.70
C GLY A 33 -7.00 -12.67 13.54
N ILE A 34 -6.73 -13.72 14.30
CA ILE A 34 -5.50 -14.51 14.25
C ILE A 34 -5.83 -16.00 14.18
N ALA A 35 -4.94 -16.78 13.56
CA ALA A 35 -4.91 -18.22 13.62
C ALA A 35 -3.53 -18.68 14.09
N VAL A 36 -3.48 -19.59 15.05
CA VAL A 36 -2.25 -20.10 15.66
C VAL A 36 -2.29 -21.62 15.77
N PHE A 37 -1.13 -22.28 15.79
CA PHE A 37 -1.06 -23.71 16.09
C PHE A 37 -1.23 -23.96 17.59
N GLU A 38 -2.24 -24.74 17.94
CA GLU A 38 -2.47 -25.20 19.31
C GLU A 38 -2.51 -26.74 19.34
N GLY A 39 -1.39 -27.35 19.71
CA GLY A 39 -1.24 -28.80 19.62
C GLY A 39 -1.37 -29.32 18.18
N ASP A 40 -2.40 -30.14 17.93
CA ASP A 40 -2.71 -30.70 16.63
C ASP A 40 -3.79 -29.94 15.84
N ARG A 41 -4.13 -28.74 16.28
CA ARG A 41 -5.20 -27.92 15.69
C ARG A 41 -4.69 -26.55 15.30
N ILE A 42 -5.37 -25.94 14.35
CA ILE A 42 -5.29 -24.51 14.11
C ILE A 42 -6.45 -23.87 14.88
N LYS A 43 -6.14 -23.05 15.86
CA LYS A 43 -7.12 -22.27 16.59
C LYS A 43 -7.23 -20.88 16.01
N THR A 44 -8.45 -20.43 15.75
CA THR A 44 -8.75 -19.12 15.18
C THR A 44 -9.56 -18.29 16.16
N VAL A 45 -9.14 -17.05 16.42
CA VAL A 45 -9.88 -16.05 17.18
C VAL A 45 -10.14 -14.87 16.28
N LYS A 46 -11.42 -14.50 16.10
CA LYS A 46 -11.86 -13.44 15.20
C LYS A 46 -12.85 -12.52 15.89
N ALA A 47 -12.84 -11.24 15.52
CA ALA A 47 -13.79 -10.27 16.05
C ALA A 47 -14.10 -9.18 15.02
N LYS A 48 -15.38 -8.78 14.97
CA LYS A 48 -15.83 -7.54 14.35
C LYS A 48 -15.35 -6.34 15.16
N GLY A 49 -15.07 -5.22 14.50
CA GLY A 49 -14.67 -3.95 15.11
C GLY A 49 -13.15 -3.78 15.20
N LYS A 50 -12.75 -2.66 15.80
CA LYS A 50 -11.34 -2.31 15.99
C LYS A 50 -10.61 -3.32 16.86
N LEU A 51 -9.31 -3.48 16.64
CA LEU A 51 -8.46 -4.44 17.38
C LEU A 51 -8.66 -4.39 18.89
N LYS A 52 -8.59 -3.19 19.47
CA LYS A 52 -8.69 -3.01 20.92
C LYS A 52 -10.06 -3.39 21.48
N GLU A 53 -11.13 -3.11 20.75
CA GLU A 53 -12.51 -3.33 21.19
C GLU A 53 -13.03 -4.73 20.84
N GLY A 54 -12.46 -5.33 19.80
CA GLY A 54 -12.85 -6.63 19.27
C GLY A 54 -11.84 -7.74 19.64
N LEU A 55 -10.81 -7.92 18.80
CA LEU A 55 -9.89 -9.07 18.90
C LEU A 55 -9.15 -9.14 20.23
N ILE A 56 -8.60 -8.01 20.72
CA ILE A 56 -7.82 -8.00 21.97
C ILE A 56 -8.71 -8.40 23.14
N LYS A 57 -9.91 -7.85 23.26
CA LYS A 57 -10.86 -8.25 24.32
C LYS A 57 -11.25 -9.73 24.27
N LYS A 58 -11.36 -10.31 23.06
CA LYS A 58 -11.63 -11.75 22.94
C LYS A 58 -10.45 -12.57 23.41
N LEU A 59 -9.23 -12.17 23.04
CA LEU A 59 -8.00 -12.85 23.45
C LEU A 59 -7.77 -12.81 24.97
N GLU A 60 -8.18 -11.74 25.65
CA GLU A 60 -8.13 -11.65 27.13
C GLU A 60 -8.99 -12.72 27.83
N ASN A 61 -10.03 -13.21 27.16
CA ASN A 61 -10.92 -14.26 27.67
C ASN A 61 -10.55 -15.68 27.19
N GLU A 62 -9.54 -15.80 26.32
CA GLU A 62 -9.02 -17.08 25.87
C GLU A 62 -7.91 -17.58 26.77
N PRO A 63 -7.72 -18.93 26.89
CA PRO A 63 -6.53 -19.47 27.52
C PRO A 63 -5.26 -18.93 26.90
N HIS A 64 -4.21 -18.76 27.69
CA HIS A 64 -2.91 -18.31 27.18
C HIS A 64 -2.37 -19.30 26.14
N PHE A 65 -2.07 -18.76 24.95
CA PHE A 65 -1.50 -19.55 23.85
C PHE A 65 0.00 -19.77 24.09
N THR A 66 0.48 -20.95 23.73
CA THR A 66 1.92 -21.27 23.71
C THR A 66 2.45 -21.45 22.29
N ALA A 67 1.66 -21.07 21.31
CA ALA A 67 1.97 -21.21 19.89
C ALA A 67 3.16 -20.35 19.49
N THR A 68 4.03 -20.89 18.64
CA THR A 68 5.22 -20.22 18.10
C THR A 68 5.11 -19.91 16.62
N ALA A 69 3.97 -20.22 16.01
CA ALA A 69 3.66 -19.88 14.63
C ALA A 69 2.18 -19.55 14.46
N GLY A 70 1.90 -18.54 13.64
CA GLY A 70 0.55 -18.10 13.36
C GLY A 70 0.47 -17.03 12.29
N ILE A 71 -0.74 -16.74 11.84
CA ILE A 71 -1.09 -15.68 10.88
C ILE A 71 -2.17 -14.78 11.47
N GLY A 72 -2.21 -13.54 11.03
CA GLY A 72 -3.18 -12.56 11.49
C GLY A 72 -3.58 -11.57 10.40
N HIS A 73 -4.74 -10.93 10.60
CA HIS A 73 -5.32 -10.04 9.60
C HIS A 73 -6.13 -8.92 10.23
N THR A 74 -6.05 -7.73 9.64
CA THR A 74 -6.99 -6.63 9.82
C THR A 74 -7.74 -6.39 8.52
N ARG A 75 -9.08 -6.31 8.58
CA ARG A 75 -9.93 -6.32 7.40
C ARG A 75 -10.54 -4.95 7.15
N TRP A 76 -10.59 -4.61 5.86
CA TRP A 76 -11.50 -3.63 5.27
C TRP A 76 -12.42 -4.40 4.32
N ALA A 77 -13.70 -4.47 4.64
CA ALA A 77 -14.64 -5.34 3.94
C ALA A 77 -14.82 -4.93 2.48
N THR A 78 -14.61 -5.89 1.58
CA THR A 78 -14.93 -5.79 0.15
C THR A 78 -16.06 -6.76 -0.23
N HIS A 79 -15.99 -8.00 0.29
CA HIS A 79 -16.98 -9.06 0.08
C HIS A 79 -17.51 -9.56 1.42
N GLY A 80 -18.83 -9.45 1.61
CA GLY A 80 -19.52 -9.79 2.87
C GLY A 80 -19.37 -8.70 3.94
N GLU A 81 -20.45 -8.45 4.66
CA GLU A 81 -20.50 -7.44 5.73
C GLU A 81 -19.51 -7.73 6.86
N PRO A 82 -19.05 -6.70 7.61
CA PRO A 82 -18.21 -6.89 8.78
C PRO A 82 -18.92 -7.76 9.84
N SER A 83 -18.38 -8.96 10.07
CA SER A 83 -18.88 -9.92 11.05
C SER A 83 -17.74 -10.86 11.50
N ASP A 84 -17.92 -11.56 12.62
CA ASP A 84 -16.95 -12.55 13.08
C ASP A 84 -16.75 -13.69 12.05
N ILE A 85 -17.79 -14.08 11.34
CA ILE A 85 -17.74 -15.15 10.34
C ILE A 85 -16.92 -14.71 9.12
N ASN A 86 -17.15 -13.50 8.64
CA ASN A 86 -16.48 -12.94 7.47
C ASN A 86 -15.08 -12.38 7.77
N SER A 87 -14.70 -12.29 9.05
CA SER A 87 -13.34 -11.88 9.45
C SER A 87 -12.32 -12.95 9.07
N HIS A 88 -11.12 -12.52 8.67
CA HIS A 88 -9.99 -13.42 8.48
C HIS A 88 -9.27 -13.68 9.82
N PRO A 89 -8.58 -14.82 9.97
CA PRO A 89 -8.36 -15.91 9.01
C PRO A 89 -9.62 -16.74 8.69
N ILE A 90 -9.69 -17.25 7.46
CA ILE A 90 -10.73 -18.16 7.00
C ILE A 90 -10.13 -19.56 6.84
N GLY A 91 -10.85 -20.61 7.29
CA GLY A 91 -10.35 -21.98 7.20
C GLY A 91 -11.38 -23.04 7.50
N ASN A 92 -11.02 -24.30 7.27
CA ASN A 92 -11.86 -25.48 7.46
C ASN A 92 -11.29 -26.52 8.44
N GLY A 93 -10.32 -26.12 9.26
CA GLY A 93 -9.65 -27.02 10.23
C GLY A 93 -8.37 -27.67 9.69
N ARG A 94 -8.24 -27.97 8.39
CA ARG A 94 -6.97 -28.40 7.78
C ARG A 94 -6.16 -27.20 7.32
N VAL A 95 -6.80 -26.26 6.64
CA VAL A 95 -6.18 -25.05 6.08
C VAL A 95 -6.73 -23.82 6.76
N SER A 96 -5.90 -22.85 7.07
CA SER A 96 -6.30 -21.52 7.51
C SER A 96 -5.54 -20.47 6.71
N ILE A 97 -6.25 -19.47 6.17
CA ILE A 97 -5.63 -18.45 5.33
C ILE A 97 -6.04 -17.04 5.73
N VAL A 98 -5.15 -16.11 5.46
CA VAL A 98 -5.42 -14.67 5.41
C VAL A 98 -5.22 -14.19 3.97
N HIS A 99 -6.04 -13.24 3.53
CA HIS A 99 -6.06 -12.79 2.13
C HIS A 99 -6.27 -11.28 2.04
N ASN A 100 -5.44 -10.63 1.24
CA ASN A 100 -5.66 -9.27 0.74
C ASN A 100 -5.85 -9.34 -0.77
N GLY A 101 -6.89 -8.72 -1.27
CA GLY A 101 -7.21 -8.68 -2.69
C GLY A 101 -8.64 -9.09 -3.01
N ILE A 102 -8.87 -9.46 -4.25
CA ILE A 102 -10.17 -9.91 -4.75
C ILE A 102 -9.95 -11.11 -5.68
N ILE A 103 -10.66 -12.19 -5.42
CA ILE A 103 -10.68 -13.37 -6.29
C ILE A 103 -11.87 -13.24 -7.25
N GLU A 104 -11.59 -12.83 -8.47
CA GLU A 104 -12.61 -12.46 -9.47
C GLU A 104 -13.48 -13.65 -9.87
N ASN A 105 -12.89 -14.84 -10.00
CA ASN A 105 -13.59 -16.06 -10.38
C ASN A 105 -14.16 -16.86 -9.19
N TYR A 106 -14.24 -16.29 -7.97
CA TYR A 106 -14.64 -17.00 -6.75
C TYR A 106 -16.01 -17.70 -6.87
N ARG A 107 -16.95 -17.14 -7.65
CA ARG A 107 -18.28 -17.74 -7.85
C ARG A 107 -18.20 -19.09 -8.57
N LYS A 108 -17.41 -19.16 -9.64
CA LYS A 108 -17.17 -20.41 -10.39
C LYS A 108 -16.49 -21.45 -9.50
N LEU A 109 -15.49 -21.04 -8.72
CA LEU A 109 -14.80 -21.90 -7.77
C LEU A 109 -15.73 -22.41 -6.67
N LYS A 110 -16.59 -21.55 -6.15
CA LYS A 110 -17.62 -21.93 -5.16
C LYS A 110 -18.58 -22.96 -5.69
N GLU A 111 -19.14 -22.76 -6.90
CA GLU A 111 -20.04 -23.72 -7.55
C GLU A 111 -19.35 -25.07 -7.77
N PHE A 112 -18.13 -25.06 -8.26
CA PHE A 112 -17.31 -26.27 -8.41
C PHE A 112 -17.12 -27.00 -7.07
N LEU A 113 -16.72 -26.30 -6.02
CA LEU A 113 -16.46 -26.90 -4.70
C LEU A 113 -17.76 -27.41 -4.04
N ILE A 114 -18.88 -26.73 -4.21
CA ILE A 114 -20.20 -27.24 -3.76
C ILE A 114 -20.50 -28.57 -4.49
N SER A 115 -20.22 -28.68 -5.79
CA SER A 115 -20.40 -29.95 -6.53
C SER A 115 -19.52 -31.09 -6.02
N LYS A 116 -18.43 -30.77 -5.30
CA LYS A 116 -17.52 -31.71 -4.62
C LYS A 116 -17.87 -31.98 -3.16
N GLY A 117 -18.99 -31.42 -2.68
CA GLY A 117 -19.50 -31.64 -1.33
C GLY A 117 -19.02 -30.62 -0.27
N TYR A 118 -18.37 -29.53 -0.67
CA TYR A 118 -17.95 -28.49 0.27
C TYR A 118 -19.12 -27.56 0.62
N GLY A 119 -19.40 -27.40 1.92
CA GLY A 119 -20.30 -26.36 2.42
C GLY A 119 -19.59 -25.00 2.53
N PHE A 120 -20.30 -23.89 2.53
CA PHE A 120 -19.77 -22.54 2.69
C PHE A 120 -20.48 -21.83 3.83
N GLU A 121 -19.73 -21.15 4.69
CA GLU A 121 -20.26 -20.46 5.88
C GLU A 121 -20.13 -18.93 5.74
N SER A 122 -19.05 -18.44 5.14
CA SER A 122 -18.82 -17.00 4.97
C SER A 122 -19.32 -16.50 3.61
N GLN A 123 -19.44 -15.18 3.53
CA GLN A 123 -19.77 -14.47 2.30
C GLN A 123 -18.51 -14.02 1.53
N THR A 124 -17.31 -14.42 2.01
CA THR A 124 -16.05 -13.95 1.44
C THR A 124 -15.61 -14.81 0.25
N ASP A 125 -14.97 -14.17 -0.70
CA ASP A 125 -14.25 -14.83 -1.80
C ASP A 125 -13.09 -15.69 -1.30
N THR A 126 -12.50 -15.30 -0.19
CA THR A 126 -11.41 -16.01 0.50
C THR A 126 -11.76 -17.44 0.91
N GLU A 127 -13.02 -17.71 1.27
CA GLU A 127 -13.45 -19.06 1.62
C GLU A 127 -13.35 -20.02 0.44
N ALA A 128 -13.57 -19.55 -0.77
CA ALA A 128 -13.39 -20.38 -1.96
C ALA A 128 -11.92 -20.80 -2.13
N VAL A 129 -10.96 -19.89 -1.84
CA VAL A 129 -9.53 -20.22 -1.88
C VAL A 129 -9.14 -21.20 -0.77
N ALA A 130 -9.62 -21.01 0.46
CA ALA A 130 -9.34 -21.91 1.57
C ALA A 130 -9.81 -23.34 1.29
N LYS A 131 -11.01 -23.48 0.71
CA LYS A 131 -11.58 -24.78 0.34
C LYS A 131 -10.92 -25.38 -0.91
N LEU A 132 -10.46 -24.56 -1.86
CA LEU A 132 -9.70 -25.02 -3.02
C LEU A 132 -8.32 -25.55 -2.61
N LEU A 133 -7.64 -24.89 -1.65
CA LEU A 133 -6.41 -25.42 -1.05
C LEU A 133 -6.65 -26.77 -0.37
N ASP A 134 -7.74 -26.95 0.37
CA ASP A 134 -8.07 -28.23 0.97
C ASP A 134 -8.41 -29.31 -0.05
N TYR A 135 -9.13 -28.95 -1.10
CA TYR A 135 -9.48 -29.85 -2.21
C TYR A 135 -8.23 -30.33 -2.98
N ASN A 136 -7.29 -29.42 -3.23
CA ASN A 136 -6.06 -29.70 -3.96
C ASN A 136 -4.98 -30.41 -3.10
N TYR A 137 -5.16 -30.49 -1.77
CA TYR A 137 -4.15 -31.00 -0.87
C TYR A 137 -3.96 -32.53 -0.98
N ASP A 138 -2.75 -32.92 -1.32
CA ASP A 138 -2.32 -34.32 -1.48
C ASP A 138 -1.13 -34.73 -0.57
N GLY A 139 -0.77 -33.86 0.38
CA GLY A 139 0.36 -34.06 1.30
C GLY A 139 1.54 -33.11 1.03
N ASP A 140 1.63 -32.49 -0.14
CA ASP A 140 2.66 -31.49 -0.47
C ASP A 140 2.05 -30.09 -0.51
N PRO A 141 2.38 -29.20 0.45
CA PRO A 141 1.82 -27.86 0.51
C PRO A 141 2.25 -26.98 -0.66
N ILE A 142 3.46 -27.14 -1.19
CA ILE A 142 3.95 -26.30 -2.30
C ILE A 142 3.20 -26.62 -3.58
N ASP A 143 3.07 -27.90 -3.95
CA ASP A 143 2.27 -28.31 -5.11
C ASP A 143 0.81 -27.90 -4.96
N THR A 144 0.27 -28.02 -3.76
CA THR A 144 -1.10 -27.60 -3.44
C THR A 144 -1.29 -26.11 -3.70
N ILE A 145 -0.38 -25.27 -3.21
CA ILE A 145 -0.45 -23.80 -3.39
C ILE A 145 -0.28 -23.47 -4.87
N ILE A 146 0.70 -24.04 -5.57
CA ILE A 146 0.94 -23.79 -7.00
C ILE A 146 -0.31 -24.13 -7.83
N ARG A 147 -0.93 -25.30 -7.62
CA ARG A 147 -2.18 -25.67 -8.31
C ARG A 147 -3.31 -24.69 -7.99
N THR A 148 -3.43 -24.30 -6.74
CA THR A 148 -4.49 -23.37 -6.32
C THR A 148 -4.33 -22.00 -6.93
N ILE A 149 -3.11 -21.44 -6.93
CA ILE A 149 -2.87 -20.11 -7.52
C ILE A 149 -2.91 -20.10 -9.05
N ALA A 150 -2.79 -21.25 -9.70
CA ALA A 150 -3.03 -21.40 -11.13
C ALA A 150 -4.53 -21.33 -11.50
N ASP A 151 -5.41 -21.73 -10.58
CA ASP A 151 -6.86 -21.77 -10.79
C ASP A 151 -7.58 -20.48 -10.37
N ILE A 152 -6.95 -19.60 -9.57
CA ILE A 152 -7.57 -18.35 -9.10
C ILE A 152 -7.22 -17.16 -10.02
N GLU A 153 -8.21 -16.34 -10.29
CA GLU A 153 -8.10 -15.10 -11.07
C GLU A 153 -8.22 -13.88 -10.15
N GLY A 154 -7.53 -12.79 -10.49
CA GLY A 154 -7.56 -11.52 -9.75
C GLY A 154 -6.29 -11.24 -8.96
N ALA A 155 -6.35 -10.23 -8.09
CA ALA A 155 -5.24 -9.80 -7.23
C ALA A 155 -5.32 -10.50 -5.87
N TYR A 156 -4.20 -11.04 -5.38
CA TYR A 156 -4.14 -11.67 -4.07
C TYR A 156 -2.77 -11.56 -3.39
N SER A 157 -2.81 -11.51 -2.06
CA SER A 157 -1.71 -11.87 -1.16
C SER A 157 -2.26 -12.86 -0.14
N LEU A 158 -1.62 -14.00 -0.01
CA LEU A 158 -2.05 -15.11 0.85
C LEU A 158 -1.00 -15.40 1.92
N GLY A 159 -1.42 -15.47 3.18
CA GLY A 159 -0.70 -16.16 4.23
C GLY A 159 -1.45 -17.44 4.57
N ILE A 160 -0.76 -18.59 4.58
CA ILE A 160 -1.39 -19.90 4.59
C ILE A 160 -0.77 -20.77 5.69
N MET A 161 -1.61 -21.49 6.43
CA MET A 161 -1.22 -22.52 7.37
C MET A 161 -1.89 -23.83 7.01
N PHE A 162 -1.13 -24.94 7.03
CA PHE A 162 -1.66 -26.29 6.96
C PHE A 162 -1.47 -26.99 8.30
N ARG A 163 -2.50 -27.61 8.85
CA ARG A 163 -2.47 -28.29 10.14
C ARG A 163 -1.38 -29.37 10.25
N GLU A 164 -1.14 -30.08 9.16
CA GLU A 164 -0.16 -31.16 9.03
C GLU A 164 1.31 -30.65 9.00
N HIS A 165 1.50 -29.32 8.74
CA HIS A 165 2.81 -28.69 8.64
C HIS A 165 3.01 -27.66 9.75
N LYS A 166 3.12 -28.18 10.99
CA LYS A 166 3.30 -27.34 12.19
C LYS A 166 4.57 -26.48 12.09
N ASN A 167 4.51 -25.32 12.73
CA ASN A 167 5.63 -24.37 12.78
C ASN A 167 6.15 -23.97 11.37
N ARG A 168 5.26 -23.94 10.41
CA ARG A 168 5.49 -23.45 9.06
C ARG A 168 4.35 -22.55 8.64
N ILE A 169 4.69 -21.48 7.95
CA ILE A 169 3.75 -20.61 7.23
C ILE A 169 4.15 -20.58 5.76
N PHE A 170 3.15 -20.46 4.90
CA PHE A 170 3.38 -20.32 3.48
C PHE A 170 2.80 -18.99 3.02
N ALA A 171 3.41 -18.44 1.97
CA ALA A 171 2.94 -17.19 1.40
C ALA A 171 2.96 -17.28 -0.14
N ALA A 172 1.96 -16.65 -0.76
CA ALA A 172 1.90 -16.47 -2.21
C ALA A 172 1.29 -15.12 -2.53
N ARG A 173 1.66 -14.52 -3.67
CA ARG A 173 1.07 -13.23 -4.08
C ARG A 173 0.92 -13.09 -5.58
N LYS A 174 -0.05 -12.22 -5.96
CA LYS A 174 -0.19 -11.65 -7.29
C LYS A 174 -0.79 -10.24 -7.12
N GLU A 175 -0.03 -9.22 -7.50
CA GLU A 175 -0.38 -7.79 -7.46
C GLU A 175 -0.50 -7.15 -6.06
N SER A 176 -1.19 -7.76 -5.10
CA SER A 176 -1.23 -7.24 -3.72
C SER A 176 0.12 -7.39 -3.01
N PRO A 177 0.58 -6.40 -2.21
CA PRO A 177 1.91 -6.45 -1.58
C PRO A 177 2.00 -7.52 -0.49
N LEU A 178 3.14 -8.25 -0.49
CA LEU A 178 3.52 -9.19 0.58
C LEU A 178 5.04 -9.34 0.60
N ILE A 179 5.62 -9.24 1.79
CA ILE A 179 7.05 -9.42 2.04
C ILE A 179 7.28 -10.55 3.04
N VAL A 180 8.50 -11.11 3.01
CA VAL A 180 8.97 -12.08 4.00
C VAL A 180 10.10 -11.45 4.80
N GLY A 181 9.85 -11.15 6.08
CA GLY A 181 10.84 -10.56 6.98
C GLY A 181 11.78 -11.62 7.57
N LYS A 182 13.08 -11.33 7.65
CA LYS A 182 14.11 -12.20 8.20
C LYS A 182 14.62 -11.67 9.54
N GLY A 183 14.28 -12.35 10.63
CA GLY A 183 14.81 -12.10 11.96
C GLY A 183 15.91 -13.08 12.36
N LYS A 184 16.35 -13.02 13.61
CA LYS A 184 17.34 -13.96 14.18
C LYS A 184 16.62 -15.16 14.80
N GLY A 185 16.54 -16.30 14.06
CA GLY A 185 15.81 -17.49 14.49
C GLY A 185 14.29 -17.27 14.50
N GLU A 186 13.81 -16.37 13.70
CA GLU A 186 12.40 -16.05 13.52
C GLU A 186 12.16 -15.44 12.15
N MET A 187 11.00 -15.73 11.56
CA MET A 187 10.59 -15.22 10.26
C MET A 187 9.19 -14.63 10.32
N PHE A 188 8.91 -13.73 9.40
CA PHE A 188 7.66 -12.98 9.34
C PHE A 188 7.10 -12.98 7.92
N ILE A 189 5.79 -12.83 7.78
CA ILE A 189 5.18 -12.28 6.57
C ILE A 189 4.45 -10.99 6.95
N ALA A 190 4.43 -10.02 6.06
CA ALA A 190 3.69 -8.79 6.26
C ALA A 190 3.26 -8.18 4.92
N SER A 191 2.09 -7.56 4.89
CA SER A 191 1.65 -6.77 3.75
C SER A 191 2.32 -5.39 3.68
N ASP A 192 3.02 -5.00 4.76
CA ASP A 192 3.77 -3.75 4.85
C ASP A 192 4.93 -3.93 5.84
N VAL A 193 6.10 -3.38 5.51
CA VAL A 193 7.30 -3.49 6.36
C VAL A 193 7.10 -2.83 7.73
N THR A 194 6.23 -1.82 7.83
CA THR A 194 5.93 -1.13 9.09
C THR A 194 5.40 -2.07 10.18
N ALA A 195 4.74 -3.16 9.79
CA ALA A 195 4.22 -4.16 10.74
C ALA A 195 5.33 -4.90 11.49
N ILE A 196 6.50 -5.08 10.86
CA ILE A 196 7.58 -5.94 11.38
C ILE A 196 8.88 -5.20 11.65
N ILE A 197 8.95 -3.89 11.39
CA ILE A 197 10.19 -3.10 11.46
C ILE A 197 10.81 -3.06 12.87
N GLU A 198 10.02 -3.27 13.93
CA GLU A 198 10.51 -3.38 15.32
C GLU A 198 11.26 -4.70 15.57
N TYR A 199 10.97 -5.75 14.79
CA TYR A 199 11.55 -7.07 14.92
C TYR A 199 12.71 -7.29 13.97
N THR A 200 12.55 -6.81 12.72
CA THR A 200 13.59 -6.90 11.68
C THR A 200 13.45 -5.81 10.64
N ARG A 201 14.59 -5.37 10.11
CA ARG A 201 14.67 -4.50 8.93
C ARG A 201 15.00 -5.25 7.65
N GLU A 202 15.39 -6.51 7.78
CA GLU A 202 15.76 -7.36 6.66
C GLU A 202 14.53 -8.09 6.11
N TYR A 203 14.30 -8.02 4.82
CA TYR A 203 13.17 -8.68 4.19
C TYR A 203 13.45 -9.06 2.74
N TYR A 204 12.68 -10.04 2.26
CA TYR A 204 12.61 -10.42 0.87
C TYR A 204 11.30 -9.93 0.27
N LEU A 205 11.35 -9.45 -0.96
CA LEU A 205 10.15 -9.19 -1.76
C LEU A 205 9.67 -10.49 -2.38
N LEU A 206 8.40 -10.81 -2.17
CA LEU A 206 7.75 -11.91 -2.87
C LEU A 206 7.19 -11.36 -4.19
N GLU A 207 7.57 -11.93 -5.33
CA GLU A 207 7.12 -11.50 -6.65
C GLU A 207 5.84 -12.25 -7.09
N PRO A 208 5.11 -11.73 -8.10
CA PRO A 208 3.90 -12.39 -8.59
C PRO A 208 4.17 -13.83 -9.07
N GLY A 209 3.37 -14.79 -8.58
CA GLY A 209 3.49 -16.20 -8.93
C GLY A 209 4.54 -16.96 -8.13
N GLU A 210 5.23 -16.33 -7.19
CA GLU A 210 6.15 -17.02 -6.29
C GLU A 210 5.42 -17.54 -5.05
N VAL A 211 5.94 -18.65 -4.52
CA VAL A 211 5.49 -19.27 -3.26
C VAL A 211 6.66 -19.31 -2.29
N ALA A 212 6.43 -18.86 -1.06
CA ALA A 212 7.40 -18.93 0.03
C ALA A 212 7.00 -20.03 1.03
N ASP A 213 7.95 -20.87 1.39
CA ASP A 213 7.89 -21.85 2.47
C ASP A 213 8.75 -21.35 3.63
N ILE A 214 8.15 -21.03 4.76
CA ILE A 214 8.74 -20.23 5.82
C ILE A 214 8.76 -21.02 7.11
N THR A 215 9.94 -21.21 7.68
CA THR A 215 10.19 -21.81 8.99
C THR A 215 10.94 -20.83 9.89
N ALA A 216 11.14 -21.16 11.17
CA ALA A 216 11.95 -20.34 12.07
C ALA A 216 13.42 -20.16 11.61
N ASP A 217 13.93 -21.15 10.87
CA ASP A 217 15.34 -21.20 10.43
C ASP A 217 15.58 -20.43 9.13
N GLY A 218 14.51 -20.16 8.36
CA GLY A 218 14.63 -19.44 7.09
C GLY A 218 13.44 -19.64 6.16
N VAL A 219 13.65 -19.26 4.89
CA VAL A 219 12.64 -19.32 3.83
C VAL A 219 13.22 -19.97 2.58
N THR A 220 12.41 -20.75 1.90
CA THR A 220 12.67 -21.26 0.54
C THR A 220 11.61 -20.70 -0.39
N PHE A 221 12.03 -20.09 -1.49
CA PHE A 221 11.14 -19.56 -2.52
C PHE A 221 11.04 -20.50 -3.71
N TYR A 222 9.86 -20.62 -4.28
CA TYR A 222 9.57 -21.44 -5.42
C TYR A 222 8.85 -20.65 -6.52
N ASP A 223 9.15 -20.97 -7.78
CA ASP A 223 8.37 -20.51 -8.93
C ASP A 223 7.13 -21.39 -9.17
N MET A 224 6.35 -21.07 -10.20
CA MET A 224 5.16 -21.84 -10.62
C MET A 224 5.49 -23.26 -11.13
N HIS A 225 6.76 -23.56 -11.37
CA HIS A 225 7.23 -24.90 -11.80
C HIS A 225 7.89 -25.65 -10.64
N LYS A 226 7.78 -25.14 -9.41
CA LYS A 226 8.39 -25.68 -8.19
C LYS A 226 9.93 -25.67 -8.21
N ASN A 227 10.54 -24.84 -9.04
CA ASN A 227 11.98 -24.62 -8.97
C ASN A 227 12.28 -23.67 -7.79
N VAL A 228 13.38 -23.95 -7.07
CA VAL A 228 13.87 -23.07 -6.02
C VAL A 228 14.46 -21.81 -6.63
N ILE A 229 14.08 -20.65 -6.08
CA ILE A 229 14.53 -19.33 -6.52
C ILE A 229 15.41 -18.71 -5.42
N GLU A 230 16.54 -18.14 -5.81
CA GLU A 230 17.33 -17.29 -4.93
C GLU A 230 16.82 -15.85 -4.97
N LYS A 231 16.73 -15.21 -3.81
CA LYS A 231 16.25 -13.84 -3.67
C LYS A 231 17.24 -12.94 -2.93
N GLU A 232 17.33 -11.71 -3.40
CA GLU A 232 18.13 -10.68 -2.72
C GLU A 232 17.46 -10.21 -1.43
N LEU A 233 18.26 -10.15 -0.35
CA LEU A 233 17.82 -9.59 0.92
C LEU A 233 17.86 -8.07 0.84
N GLN A 234 16.72 -7.45 1.15
CA GLN A 234 16.58 -6.00 1.20
C GLN A 234 16.59 -5.50 2.64
N VAL A 235 16.98 -4.26 2.84
CA VAL A 235 17.01 -3.61 4.15
C VAL A 235 16.15 -2.36 4.14
N ALA A 236 15.17 -2.30 5.04
CA ALA A 236 14.37 -1.10 5.23
C ALA A 236 15.22 0.04 5.80
N THR A 237 15.31 1.13 5.05
CA THR A 237 16.12 2.32 5.41
C THR A 237 15.38 3.29 6.34
N TRP A 238 14.14 3.00 6.71
CA TRP A 238 13.31 3.89 7.51
C TRP A 238 13.69 3.84 8.98
N ASP A 239 13.58 5.00 9.64
CA ASP A 239 13.72 5.08 11.09
C ASP A 239 12.46 4.53 11.76
N VAL A 240 12.64 3.61 12.73
CA VAL A 240 11.53 3.05 13.55
C VAL A 240 10.77 4.16 14.25
N SER A 241 11.48 5.19 14.74
CA SER A 241 10.87 6.34 15.41
C SER A 241 9.92 7.13 14.50
N ALA A 242 10.12 7.09 13.18
CA ALA A 242 9.25 7.75 12.23
C ALA A 242 7.86 7.07 12.13
N ALA A 243 7.76 5.78 12.41
CA ALA A 243 6.52 5.02 12.45
C ALA A 243 5.81 5.06 13.81
N GLU A 244 6.36 5.76 14.80
CA GLU A 244 5.75 5.96 16.11
C GLU A 244 5.02 7.31 16.20
N LYS A 245 4.08 7.44 17.15
CA LYS A 245 3.35 8.72 17.36
C LYS A 245 4.23 9.86 17.84
N GLY A 246 5.42 9.60 18.38
CA GLY A 246 6.38 10.62 18.78
C GLY A 246 5.83 11.64 19.79
N GLY A 247 4.96 11.20 20.71
CA GLY A 247 4.31 12.07 21.71
C GLY A 247 2.99 12.73 21.27
N TYR A 248 2.59 12.57 20.01
CA TYR A 248 1.31 13.08 19.53
C TYR A 248 0.15 12.15 19.91
N ALA A 249 -1.04 12.72 20.16
CA ALA A 249 -2.23 11.93 20.46
C ALA A 249 -2.66 11.04 19.28
N HIS A 250 -2.53 11.56 18.07
CA HIS A 250 -2.93 10.89 16.82
C HIS A 250 -1.84 10.98 15.75
N PHE A 251 -1.73 9.96 14.88
CA PHE A 251 -0.81 9.98 13.74
C PHE A 251 -1.09 11.14 12.80
N MET A 252 -2.37 11.42 12.50
CA MET A 252 -2.77 12.52 11.64
C MET A 252 -2.23 13.87 12.15
N LEU A 253 -2.31 14.12 13.46
CA LEU A 253 -1.77 15.36 14.04
C LEU A 253 -0.24 15.44 13.89
N LYS A 254 0.47 14.32 14.13
CA LYS A 254 1.91 14.22 13.88
C LYS A 254 2.23 14.54 12.41
N GLU A 255 1.53 13.91 11.49
CA GLU A 255 1.75 14.04 10.04
C GLU A 255 1.43 15.45 9.53
N ILE A 256 0.41 16.11 10.09
CA ILE A 256 0.15 17.54 9.86
C ILE A 256 1.34 18.39 10.32
N CYS A 257 1.87 18.12 11.52
CA CYS A 257 3.02 18.84 12.06
C CYS A 257 4.34 18.55 11.30
N GLU A 258 4.44 17.42 10.64
CA GLU A 258 5.61 17.04 9.82
C GLU A 258 5.61 17.67 8.41
N GLN A 259 4.51 18.26 7.95
CA GLN A 259 4.41 18.83 6.60
C GLN A 259 5.53 19.82 6.25
N PRO A 260 5.95 20.77 7.12
CA PRO A 260 7.03 21.68 6.79
C PRO A 260 8.33 20.98 6.46
N ASP A 261 8.70 19.96 7.23
CA ASP A 261 9.93 19.21 7.02
C ASP A 261 9.84 18.25 5.83
N ALA A 262 8.68 17.63 5.61
CA ALA A 262 8.43 16.82 4.42
C ALA A 262 8.56 17.66 3.13
N LEU A 263 8.01 18.87 3.13
CA LEU A 263 8.15 19.82 2.02
C LEU A 263 9.61 20.21 1.77
N LYS A 264 10.39 20.52 2.83
CA LYS A 264 11.82 20.81 2.68
C LYS A 264 12.58 19.64 2.06
N LYS A 265 12.34 18.42 2.53
CA LYS A 265 12.98 17.19 2.03
C LYS A 265 12.60 16.91 0.57
N THR A 266 11.40 17.28 0.16
CA THR A 266 10.92 17.10 -1.22
C THR A 266 11.48 18.19 -2.15
N ILE A 267 11.47 19.45 -1.75
CA ILE A 267 11.78 20.60 -2.59
C ILE A 267 13.29 20.82 -2.70
N ASN A 268 13.99 20.90 -1.55
CA ASN A 268 15.38 21.39 -1.53
C ASN A 268 16.37 20.55 -2.36
N PRO A 269 16.33 19.20 -2.34
CA PRO A 269 17.27 18.40 -3.15
C PRO A 269 17.08 18.62 -4.65
N ARG A 270 15.92 19.11 -5.08
CA ARG A 270 15.53 19.31 -6.49
C ARG A 270 15.71 20.74 -6.96
N ILE A 271 16.50 21.52 -6.25
CA ILE A 271 16.88 22.86 -6.64
C ILE A 271 18.41 22.94 -6.73
N LYS A 272 18.90 23.21 -7.92
CA LYS A 272 20.34 23.40 -8.16
C LYS A 272 20.57 24.73 -8.86
N ASN A 273 21.39 25.56 -8.28
CA ASN A 273 21.65 26.93 -8.80
C ASN A 273 20.37 27.76 -8.98
N GLY A 274 19.36 27.55 -8.12
CA GLY A 274 18.07 28.25 -8.16
C GLY A 274 17.10 27.81 -9.27
N LEU A 275 17.37 26.69 -9.93
CA LEU A 275 16.55 26.09 -10.98
C LEU A 275 16.11 24.67 -10.58
N PRO A 276 14.98 24.16 -11.13
CA PRO A 276 14.55 22.79 -10.85
C PRO A 276 15.54 21.78 -11.47
N ASP A 277 16.06 20.88 -10.65
CA ASP A 277 16.99 19.82 -11.06
C ASP A 277 16.34 18.44 -10.93
N PHE A 278 16.22 17.73 -12.05
CA PHE A 278 15.70 16.36 -12.14
C PHE A 278 16.78 15.38 -12.60
N SER A 279 18.05 15.67 -12.30
CA SER A 279 19.19 14.82 -12.63
C SER A 279 19.15 13.44 -11.92
N GLU A 280 18.31 13.28 -10.89
CA GLU A 280 18.07 12.00 -10.22
C GLU A 280 17.30 10.99 -11.10
N CYS A 281 16.68 11.42 -12.19
CA CYS A 281 16.03 10.58 -13.18
C CYS A 281 16.43 11.00 -14.61
N SER A 282 16.15 10.16 -15.60
CA SER A 282 16.52 10.40 -17.00
C SER A 282 15.59 11.35 -17.75
N LEU A 283 14.89 12.24 -17.05
CA LEU A 283 13.97 13.23 -17.64
C LEU A 283 14.76 14.48 -18.09
N THR A 284 15.27 14.44 -19.31
CA THR A 284 16.07 15.52 -19.91
C THR A 284 15.20 16.62 -20.52
N ASP A 285 15.82 17.79 -20.80
CA ASP A 285 15.13 18.90 -21.48
C ASP A 285 14.68 18.53 -22.90
N GLU A 286 15.46 17.71 -23.60
CA GLU A 286 15.08 17.22 -24.92
C GLU A 286 13.81 16.39 -24.86
N LYS A 287 13.74 15.45 -23.90
CA LYS A 287 12.52 14.66 -23.66
C LYS A 287 11.32 15.55 -23.29
N LEU A 288 11.51 16.50 -22.38
CA LEU A 288 10.43 17.42 -21.98
C LEU A 288 9.91 18.28 -23.13
N ARG A 289 10.77 18.60 -24.13
CA ARG A 289 10.35 19.32 -25.35
C ARG A 289 9.62 18.41 -26.32
N SER A 290 9.95 17.13 -26.40
CA SER A 290 9.41 16.20 -27.40
C SER A 290 8.01 15.67 -27.06
N TYR A 291 7.59 15.64 -25.80
CA TYR A 291 6.29 15.12 -25.43
C TYR A 291 5.14 15.96 -25.99
N HIS A 292 4.19 15.32 -26.65
CA HIS A 292 3.01 15.98 -27.20
C HIS A 292 1.97 16.23 -26.09
N HIS A 293 1.70 15.22 -25.25
CA HIS A 293 0.78 15.34 -24.12
C HIS A 293 1.44 14.88 -22.84
N ILE A 294 0.94 15.38 -21.73
CA ILE A 294 1.27 14.90 -20.39
C ILE A 294 0.00 14.33 -19.78
N TYR A 295 0.00 13.05 -19.47
CA TYR A 295 -1.04 12.40 -18.70
C TYR A 295 -0.62 12.33 -17.24
N ILE A 296 -1.50 12.65 -16.31
CA ILE A 296 -1.25 12.51 -14.87
C ILE A 296 -2.31 11.57 -14.32
N VAL A 297 -1.88 10.44 -13.76
CA VAL A 297 -2.77 9.35 -13.36
C VAL A 297 -2.51 8.98 -11.89
N GLY A 298 -3.58 8.90 -11.12
CA GLY A 298 -3.55 8.52 -9.70
C GLY A 298 -4.93 8.18 -9.17
N CYS A 299 -5.02 7.81 -7.90
CA CYS A 299 -6.29 7.58 -7.20
C CYS A 299 -6.43 8.56 -6.03
N GLY A 300 -7.67 8.97 -5.71
CA GLY A 300 -7.97 9.79 -4.55
C GLY A 300 -7.19 11.11 -4.50
N SER A 301 -6.60 11.43 -3.35
CA SER A 301 -5.81 12.65 -3.16
C SER A 301 -4.61 12.78 -4.11
N ALA A 302 -4.02 11.68 -4.55
CA ALA A 302 -2.94 11.70 -5.54
C ALA A 302 -3.42 12.24 -6.90
N MET A 303 -4.62 11.85 -7.35
CA MET A 303 -5.24 12.43 -8.55
C MET A 303 -5.49 13.93 -8.36
N HIS A 304 -5.95 14.37 -7.18
CA HIS A 304 -6.17 15.79 -6.89
C HIS A 304 -4.86 16.60 -6.93
N ALA A 305 -3.74 16.04 -6.47
CA ALA A 305 -2.41 16.66 -6.68
C ALA A 305 -2.09 16.77 -8.19
N GLY A 306 -2.49 15.76 -8.98
CA GLY A 306 -2.39 15.81 -10.45
C GLY A 306 -3.21 16.94 -11.09
N ILE A 307 -4.42 17.23 -10.57
CA ILE A 307 -5.24 18.35 -11.03
C ILE A 307 -4.52 19.70 -10.79
N VAL A 308 -3.88 19.87 -9.63
CA VAL A 308 -3.03 21.05 -9.38
C VAL A 308 -1.93 21.12 -10.41
N GLY A 309 -1.24 20.01 -10.68
CA GLY A 309 -0.21 19.90 -11.71
C GLY A 309 -0.70 20.33 -13.09
N LYS A 310 -1.88 19.84 -13.49
CA LYS A 310 -2.52 20.24 -14.76
C LYS A 310 -2.63 21.76 -14.90
N TYR A 311 -3.27 22.40 -13.91
CA TYR A 311 -3.48 23.85 -14.00
C TYR A 311 -2.17 24.64 -14.10
N VAL A 312 -1.14 24.22 -13.36
CA VAL A 312 0.15 24.92 -13.35
C VAL A 312 0.92 24.66 -14.66
N ILE A 313 0.96 23.41 -15.13
CA ILE A 313 1.65 23.07 -16.41
C ILE A 313 0.96 23.75 -17.58
N GLU A 314 -0.35 23.67 -17.72
CA GLU A 314 -1.09 24.31 -18.81
C GLU A 314 -0.94 25.83 -18.79
N LYS A 315 -0.92 26.44 -17.59
CA LYS A 315 -0.73 27.90 -17.43
C LYS A 315 0.66 28.35 -17.82
N LEU A 316 1.69 27.66 -17.36
CA LEU A 316 3.08 28.09 -17.51
C LEU A 316 3.74 27.55 -18.79
N ALA A 317 3.57 26.27 -19.07
CA ALA A 317 4.23 25.58 -20.19
C ALA A 317 3.40 25.54 -21.48
N ARG A 318 2.11 25.91 -21.41
CA ARG A 318 1.17 25.83 -22.54
C ARG A 318 1.11 24.44 -23.19
N THR A 319 1.30 23.40 -22.38
CA THR A 319 1.29 22.02 -22.82
C THR A 319 -0.02 21.38 -22.37
N PRO A 320 -0.76 20.68 -23.25
CA PRO A 320 -1.99 19.98 -22.87
C PRO A 320 -1.73 18.90 -21.81
N VAL A 321 -2.55 18.88 -20.75
CA VAL A 321 -2.46 17.90 -19.68
C VAL A 321 -3.79 17.21 -19.48
N VAL A 322 -3.79 15.88 -19.47
CA VAL A 322 -4.93 15.06 -19.17
C VAL A 322 -4.73 14.47 -17.76
N VAL A 323 -5.67 14.76 -16.84
CA VAL A 323 -5.68 14.10 -15.51
C VAL A 323 -6.77 13.07 -15.51
N ASP A 324 -6.47 11.89 -14.99
CA ASP A 324 -7.42 10.79 -14.92
C ASP A 324 -7.30 9.99 -13.63
N ILE A 325 -8.41 9.41 -13.20
CA ILE A 325 -8.41 8.43 -12.11
C ILE A 325 -7.93 7.07 -12.66
N ALA A 326 -7.01 6.44 -11.97
CA ALA A 326 -6.34 5.24 -12.49
C ALA A 326 -7.29 4.07 -12.75
N SER A 327 -8.36 3.92 -11.95
CA SER A 327 -9.39 2.91 -12.16
C SER A 327 -10.11 3.05 -13.48
N GLU A 328 -10.37 4.28 -13.93
CA GLU A 328 -11.03 4.53 -15.23
C GLU A 328 -10.02 4.48 -16.37
N PHE A 329 -8.83 5.05 -16.17
CA PHE A 329 -7.77 5.12 -17.17
C PHE A 329 -7.42 3.75 -17.75
N ARG A 330 -7.31 2.72 -16.91
CA ARG A 330 -6.96 1.35 -17.32
C ARG A 330 -8.03 0.68 -18.22
N TYR A 331 -9.29 1.10 -18.15
CA TYR A 331 -10.41 0.45 -18.85
C TYR A 331 -10.96 1.25 -20.03
N ARG A 332 -10.71 2.56 -20.09
CA ARG A 332 -11.31 3.42 -21.11
C ARG A 332 -10.53 3.48 -22.45
N ASP A 333 -9.47 2.68 -22.61
CA ASP A 333 -8.60 2.69 -23.79
C ASP A 333 -8.10 4.12 -24.11
N PRO A 334 -7.19 4.68 -23.28
CA PRO A 334 -6.74 6.05 -23.40
C PRO A 334 -5.97 6.27 -24.71
N LEU A 335 -6.12 7.46 -25.31
CA LEU A 335 -5.41 7.86 -26.53
C LEU A 335 -3.94 8.17 -26.21
N LEU A 336 -3.16 7.13 -25.88
CA LEU A 336 -1.73 7.25 -25.60
C LEU A 336 -0.89 6.99 -26.85
N ALA A 337 0.22 7.71 -26.96
CA ALA A 337 1.24 7.51 -27.97
C ALA A 337 2.64 7.34 -27.31
N PRO A 338 3.62 6.75 -28.02
CA PRO A 338 4.98 6.59 -27.51
C PRO A 338 5.71 7.90 -27.18
N ASP A 339 5.27 9.03 -27.75
CA ASP A 339 5.77 10.38 -27.54
C ASP A 339 4.97 11.16 -26.48
N ASP A 340 4.18 10.48 -25.66
CA ASP A 340 3.52 11.05 -24.48
C ASP A 340 4.29 10.73 -23.19
N LEU A 341 4.14 11.61 -22.19
CA LEU A 341 4.61 11.37 -20.83
C LEU A 341 3.43 11.01 -19.94
N VAL A 342 3.50 9.87 -19.26
CA VAL A 342 2.53 9.46 -18.24
C VAL A 342 3.14 9.60 -16.85
N VAL A 343 2.66 10.57 -16.08
CA VAL A 343 3.06 10.82 -14.69
C VAL A 343 2.15 10.03 -13.78
N ILE A 344 2.71 9.10 -13.05
CA ILE A 344 2.01 8.20 -12.11
C ILE A 344 2.24 8.69 -10.70
N ILE A 345 1.17 9.06 -9.99
CA ILE A 345 1.27 9.56 -8.61
C ILE A 345 0.68 8.54 -7.65
N SER A 346 1.48 8.11 -6.66
CA SER A 346 1.02 7.22 -5.59
C SER A 346 1.84 7.42 -4.32
N GLN A 347 1.19 7.55 -3.17
CA GLN A 347 1.91 7.61 -1.89
C GLN A 347 2.59 6.27 -1.59
N SER A 348 1.85 5.17 -1.59
CA SER A 348 2.36 3.84 -1.25
C SER A 348 3.19 3.21 -2.37
N GLY A 349 2.92 3.58 -3.63
CA GLY A 349 3.45 2.90 -4.81
C GLY A 349 2.92 1.47 -4.99
N GLU A 350 1.83 1.13 -4.29
CA GLU A 350 1.22 -0.22 -4.30
C GLU A 350 -0.28 -0.19 -4.65
N THR A 351 -0.79 0.94 -5.13
CA THR A 351 -2.20 1.05 -5.54
C THR A 351 -2.43 0.24 -6.82
N ALA A 352 -3.27 -0.79 -6.77
CA ALA A 352 -3.46 -1.76 -7.85
C ALA A 352 -3.85 -1.11 -9.18
N ASP A 353 -4.85 -0.21 -9.17
CA ASP A 353 -5.28 0.48 -10.39
C ASP A 353 -4.20 1.39 -10.96
N THR A 354 -3.46 2.07 -10.08
CA THR A 354 -2.36 2.94 -10.50
C THR A 354 -1.20 2.14 -11.11
N LEU A 355 -0.89 0.95 -10.55
CA LEU A 355 0.09 0.04 -11.13
C LEU A 355 -0.37 -0.53 -12.47
N ALA A 356 -1.66 -0.86 -12.60
CA ALA A 356 -2.22 -1.34 -13.86
C ALA A 356 -2.19 -0.25 -14.95
N ALA A 357 -2.50 1.00 -14.60
CA ALA A 357 -2.38 2.14 -15.50
C ALA A 357 -0.94 2.36 -15.96
N LEU A 358 0.04 2.22 -15.06
CA LEU A 358 1.48 2.27 -15.39
C LEU A 358 1.87 1.17 -16.39
N LYS A 359 1.46 -0.08 -16.13
CA LYS A 359 1.74 -1.21 -17.03
C LYS A 359 1.12 -1.02 -18.41
N LEU A 360 -0.11 -0.49 -18.48
CA LEU A 360 -0.75 -0.10 -19.74
C LEU A 360 0.09 0.93 -20.49
N ALA A 361 0.51 2.01 -19.85
CA ALA A 361 1.34 3.03 -20.46
C ALA A 361 2.68 2.47 -20.99
N ASN A 362 3.34 1.61 -20.21
CA ASN A 362 4.55 0.92 -20.62
C ASN A 362 4.33 0.01 -21.83
N SER A 363 3.20 -0.71 -21.91
CA SER A 363 2.89 -1.63 -23.02
C SER A 363 2.66 -0.90 -24.34
N ILE A 364 2.18 0.34 -24.29
CA ILE A 364 2.00 1.22 -25.46
C ILE A 364 3.33 1.85 -25.89
N GLY A 365 4.33 1.88 -24.99
CA GLY A 365 5.65 2.45 -25.26
C GLY A 365 5.83 3.88 -24.76
N ALA A 366 4.81 4.51 -24.16
CA ALA A 366 4.88 5.84 -23.58
C ALA A 366 5.96 5.93 -22.48
N ASP A 367 6.56 7.11 -22.31
CA ASP A 367 7.46 7.34 -21.18
C ASP A 367 6.66 7.48 -19.88
N THR A 368 7.15 6.84 -18.81
CA THR A 368 6.47 6.85 -17.51
C THR A 368 7.37 7.44 -16.43
N LEU A 369 6.81 8.38 -15.66
CA LEU A 369 7.44 9.01 -14.50
C LEU A 369 6.62 8.69 -13.24
N ALA A 370 7.14 7.86 -12.35
CA ALA A 370 6.52 7.61 -11.05
C ALA A 370 6.93 8.66 -10.01
N ILE A 371 5.94 9.25 -9.35
CA ILE A 371 6.12 10.12 -8.18
C ILE A 371 5.55 9.36 -6.99
N VAL A 372 6.43 8.75 -6.21
CA VAL A 372 6.07 7.84 -5.13
C VAL A 372 6.81 8.20 -3.84
N ASN A 373 6.28 7.78 -2.69
CA ASN A 373 6.94 8.02 -1.42
C ASN A 373 7.73 6.79 -0.92
N VAL A 374 7.26 5.58 -1.23
CA VAL A 374 7.87 4.34 -0.75
C VAL A 374 8.93 3.85 -1.73
N VAL A 375 10.18 3.82 -1.27
CA VAL A 375 11.32 3.33 -2.04
C VAL A 375 11.16 1.83 -2.30
N GLY A 376 11.41 1.41 -3.55
CA GLY A 376 11.33 0.00 -3.95
C GLY A 376 9.90 -0.55 -4.08
N SER A 377 8.88 0.30 -4.04
CA SER A 377 7.50 -0.10 -4.29
C SER A 377 7.30 -0.65 -5.71
N SER A 378 6.20 -1.38 -5.93
CA SER A 378 5.89 -1.99 -7.22
C SER A 378 5.84 -0.96 -8.35
N ILE A 379 5.20 0.19 -8.14
CA ILE A 379 5.17 1.29 -9.11
C ILE A 379 6.57 1.84 -9.37
N ALA A 380 7.41 1.97 -8.32
CA ALA A 380 8.78 2.45 -8.50
C ALA A 380 9.65 1.51 -9.33
N ARG A 381 9.45 0.20 -9.21
CA ARG A 381 10.22 -0.79 -9.98
C ARG A 381 9.78 -0.90 -11.45
N GLU A 382 8.51 -0.70 -11.71
CA GLU A 382 7.92 -0.85 -13.05
C GLU A 382 8.04 0.43 -13.91
N ALA A 383 8.19 1.60 -13.29
CA ALA A 383 8.28 2.86 -14.02
C ALA A 383 9.65 3.05 -14.70
N LYS A 384 9.65 3.64 -15.91
CA LYS A 384 10.88 3.98 -16.63
C LYS A 384 11.71 5.05 -15.90
N MET A 385 11.04 5.96 -15.19
CA MET A 385 11.64 7.03 -14.41
C MET A 385 10.95 7.11 -13.05
N VAL A 386 11.72 7.33 -11.98
CA VAL A 386 11.20 7.40 -10.62
C VAL A 386 11.73 8.60 -9.88
N MET A 387 10.85 9.27 -9.15
CA MET A 387 11.21 10.34 -8.22
C MET A 387 10.47 10.13 -6.88
N TYR A 388 11.23 10.18 -5.78
CA TYR A 388 10.67 9.93 -4.44
C TYR A 388 10.33 11.24 -3.73
N THR A 389 9.16 11.32 -3.11
CA THR A 389 8.71 12.53 -2.40
C THR A 389 9.42 12.74 -1.06
N LEU A 390 10.00 11.68 -0.47
CA LEU A 390 10.77 11.73 0.78
C LEU A 390 9.98 12.24 2.00
N ALA A 391 8.65 12.06 2.00
CA ALA A 391 7.77 12.51 3.09
C ALA A 391 7.89 11.63 4.36
N GLY A 392 8.57 10.50 4.27
CA GLY A 392 8.56 9.49 5.33
C GLY A 392 7.22 8.72 5.39
N PRO A 393 7.05 7.81 6.36
CA PRO A 393 5.83 7.02 6.48
C PRO A 393 4.62 7.90 6.81
N GLU A 394 3.50 7.67 6.11
CA GLU A 394 2.18 8.26 6.40
C GLU A 394 1.24 7.11 6.78
N ILE A 395 0.74 7.15 8.02
CA ILE A 395 0.01 6.06 8.67
C ILE A 395 -1.47 6.40 8.81
N SER A 396 -1.82 7.68 8.97
CA SER A 396 -3.23 8.09 9.02
C SER A 396 -3.92 7.82 7.69
N VAL A 397 -5.19 7.43 7.75
CA VAL A 397 -6.00 7.15 6.56
C VAL A 397 -6.13 8.38 5.68
N CYS A 398 -6.46 9.53 6.29
CA CYS A 398 -6.50 10.81 5.59
C CYS A 398 -5.09 11.26 5.21
N SER A 399 -4.83 11.38 3.91
CA SER A 399 -3.56 11.89 3.40
C SER A 399 -3.39 13.37 3.74
N THR A 400 -2.29 13.70 4.40
CA THR A 400 -1.94 15.07 4.78
C THR A 400 -0.59 15.48 4.18
N LYS A 401 0.52 15.05 4.78
CA LYS A 401 1.86 15.41 4.30
C LYS A 401 2.17 14.84 2.91
N ALA A 402 1.70 13.62 2.58
CA ALA A 402 1.93 13.04 1.28
C ALA A 402 1.24 13.84 0.16
N TYR A 403 0.01 14.29 0.38
CA TYR A 403 -0.68 15.17 -0.57
C TYR A 403 0.08 16.49 -0.78
N MET A 404 0.52 17.13 0.33
CA MET A 404 1.26 18.40 0.25
C MET A 404 2.56 18.27 -0.53
N VAL A 405 3.33 17.20 -0.32
CA VAL A 405 4.57 16.98 -1.08
C VAL A 405 4.33 16.59 -2.53
N GLN A 406 3.25 15.86 -2.83
CA GLN A 406 2.84 15.56 -4.20
C GLN A 406 2.45 16.84 -4.95
N ALA A 407 1.67 17.72 -4.33
CA ALA A 407 1.32 19.02 -4.91
C ALA A 407 2.57 19.90 -5.14
N ALA A 408 3.47 19.99 -4.16
CA ALA A 408 4.74 20.71 -4.30
C ALA A 408 5.59 20.13 -5.44
N PHE A 409 5.58 18.81 -5.59
CA PHE A 409 6.28 18.14 -6.69
C PHE A 409 5.68 18.51 -8.06
N MET A 410 4.35 18.63 -8.14
CA MET A 410 3.69 19.09 -9.37
C MET A 410 4.11 20.51 -9.77
N TYR A 411 4.32 21.40 -8.80
CA TYR A 411 4.88 22.73 -9.08
C TYR A 411 6.31 22.64 -9.63
N LEU A 412 7.18 21.84 -9.02
CA LEU A 412 8.55 21.62 -9.50
C LEU A 412 8.56 21.08 -10.93
N LEU A 413 7.71 20.09 -11.23
CA LEU A 413 7.58 19.51 -12.57
C LEU A 413 7.08 20.56 -13.56
N ALA A 414 6.07 21.36 -13.19
CA ALA A 414 5.53 22.42 -14.04
C ALA A 414 6.59 23.48 -14.39
N PHE A 415 7.38 23.91 -13.40
CA PHE A 415 8.45 24.88 -13.61
C PHE A 415 9.55 24.28 -14.50
N ARG A 416 9.89 23.01 -14.29
CA ARG A 416 10.86 22.31 -15.14
C ARG A 416 10.39 22.18 -16.59
N VAL A 417 9.14 21.77 -16.81
CA VAL A 417 8.54 21.66 -18.15
C VAL A 417 8.49 23.02 -18.84
N ALA A 418 8.03 24.06 -18.13
CA ALA A 418 7.92 25.40 -18.71
C ALA A 418 9.29 26.00 -19.10
N TYR A 419 10.29 25.83 -18.25
CA TYR A 419 11.65 26.27 -18.51
C TYR A 419 12.30 25.49 -19.68
N ALA A 420 12.19 24.15 -19.67
CA ALA A 420 12.71 23.30 -20.72
C ALA A 420 12.11 23.64 -22.11
N ARG A 421 10.84 24.03 -22.17
CA ARG A 421 10.12 24.42 -23.39
C ARG A 421 10.31 25.88 -23.77
N ASN A 422 11.14 26.64 -23.04
CA ASN A 422 11.32 28.07 -23.21
C ASN A 422 10.01 28.90 -23.15
N ALA A 423 9.00 28.39 -22.42
CA ALA A 423 7.74 29.08 -22.16
C ALA A 423 7.88 30.14 -21.06
N ILE A 424 8.86 29.97 -20.16
CA ILE A 424 9.35 30.97 -19.21
C ILE A 424 10.87 31.10 -19.33
N ASP A 425 11.40 32.27 -19.03
CA ASP A 425 12.84 32.49 -18.98
C ASP A 425 13.46 32.05 -17.65
N GLU A 426 14.78 32.13 -17.54
CA GLU A 426 15.52 31.70 -16.35
C GLU A 426 15.19 32.55 -15.12
N GLU A 427 14.99 33.87 -15.29
CA GLU A 427 14.68 34.78 -14.19
C GLU A 427 13.29 34.48 -13.60
N GLN A 428 12.29 34.29 -14.47
CA GLN A 428 10.94 33.86 -14.06
C GLN A 428 10.97 32.51 -13.36
N CYS A 429 11.75 31.54 -13.87
CA CYS A 429 11.87 30.23 -13.25
C CYS A 429 12.50 30.33 -11.86
N ARG A 430 13.56 31.11 -11.67
CA ARG A 430 14.20 31.36 -10.38
C ARG A 430 13.25 32.03 -9.38
N GLN A 431 12.46 33.00 -9.83
CA GLN A 431 11.45 33.64 -8.99
C GLN A 431 10.42 32.64 -8.48
N LEU A 432 9.86 31.80 -9.36
CA LEU A 432 8.89 30.75 -9.01
C LEU A 432 9.49 29.75 -8.01
N ILE A 433 10.73 29.32 -8.21
CA ILE A 433 11.44 28.44 -7.28
C ILE A 433 11.67 29.11 -5.93
N SER A 434 12.01 30.40 -5.92
CA SER A 434 12.18 31.17 -4.67
C SER A 434 10.87 31.22 -3.88
N GLU A 435 9.74 31.44 -4.54
CA GLU A 435 8.42 31.45 -3.91
C GLU A 435 8.04 30.06 -3.38
N LEU A 436 8.26 29.00 -4.15
CA LEU A 436 8.00 27.63 -3.71
C LEU A 436 8.86 27.26 -2.49
N SER A 437 10.12 27.69 -2.47
CA SER A 437 11.05 27.45 -1.35
C SER A 437 10.62 28.11 -0.03
N GLN A 438 9.70 29.08 -0.08
CA GLN A 438 9.14 29.70 1.12
C GLN A 438 7.93 28.96 1.69
N ILE A 439 7.32 28.04 0.92
CA ILE A 439 6.11 27.33 1.36
C ILE A 439 6.32 26.56 2.66
N PRO A 440 7.44 25.84 2.89
CA PRO A 440 7.66 25.15 4.17
C PRO A 440 7.56 26.07 5.38
N SER A 441 8.11 27.28 5.30
CA SER A 441 8.05 28.24 6.41
C SER A 441 6.67 28.86 6.58
N LYS A 442 5.88 29.00 5.52
CA LYS A 442 4.48 29.45 5.59
C LYS A 442 3.60 28.37 6.23
N VAL A 443 3.79 27.10 5.85
CA VAL A 443 3.09 25.95 6.46
C VAL A 443 3.48 25.83 7.95
N GLN A 444 4.77 26.04 8.30
CA GLN A 444 5.20 26.04 9.70
C GLN A 444 4.41 27.04 10.56
N LYS A 445 4.18 28.25 10.07
CA LYS A 445 3.35 29.24 10.79
C LYS A 445 1.91 28.76 11.02
N CYS A 446 1.33 28.06 10.06
CA CYS A 446 0.00 27.46 10.22
C CYS A 446 -0.02 26.33 11.25
N VAL A 447 1.06 25.54 11.32
CA VAL A 447 1.23 24.45 12.30
C VAL A 447 1.45 25.00 13.72
N ASP A 448 2.22 26.09 13.84
CA ASP A 448 2.55 26.71 15.13
C ASP A 448 1.33 27.42 15.77
N ASP A 449 0.45 28.04 14.97
CA ASP A 449 -0.77 28.70 15.45
C ASP A 449 -2.03 27.91 15.09
N GLN A 450 -2.41 26.99 15.96
CA GLN A 450 -3.61 26.16 15.83
C GLN A 450 -4.89 26.82 16.39
N THR A 451 -4.79 28.01 16.95
CA THR A 451 -5.89 28.64 17.72
C THR A 451 -7.17 28.79 16.90
N GLN A 452 -7.05 29.22 15.65
CA GLN A 452 -8.21 29.40 14.77
C GLN A 452 -8.84 28.06 14.37
N TYR A 453 -8.02 27.04 14.05
CA TYR A 453 -8.49 25.70 13.67
C TYR A 453 -9.22 25.04 14.84
N GLN A 454 -8.70 25.16 16.06
CA GLN A 454 -9.35 24.63 17.26
C GLN A 454 -10.69 25.32 17.54
N LYS A 455 -10.80 26.64 17.31
CA LYS A 455 -12.09 27.36 17.42
C LYS A 455 -13.12 26.88 16.39
N VAL A 456 -12.70 26.60 15.17
CA VAL A 456 -13.61 26.07 14.14
C VAL A 456 -14.00 24.62 14.50
N ALA A 457 -13.03 23.78 14.82
CA ALA A 457 -13.26 22.39 15.20
C ALA A 457 -14.23 22.27 16.39
N SER A 458 -14.09 23.12 17.42
CA SER A 458 -14.99 23.09 18.58
C SER A 458 -16.45 23.43 18.25
N LYS A 459 -16.71 24.19 17.17
CA LYS A 459 -18.08 24.47 16.69
C LYS A 459 -18.67 23.32 15.89
N LEU A 460 -17.82 22.45 15.36
CA LEU A 460 -18.19 21.36 14.47
C LEU A 460 -18.23 20.00 15.17
N ILE A 461 -17.86 19.94 16.47
CA ILE A 461 -17.73 18.68 17.22
C ILE A 461 -19.03 17.88 17.31
N SER A 462 -20.18 18.54 17.16
CA SER A 462 -21.52 17.91 17.18
C SER A 462 -22.15 17.82 15.79
N ALA A 463 -21.43 18.12 14.72
CA ALA A 463 -21.93 18.01 13.37
C ALA A 463 -21.86 16.55 12.90
N ASP A 464 -22.95 16.00 12.38
CA ASP A 464 -23.01 14.64 11.85
C ASP A 464 -22.28 14.50 10.51
N SER A 465 -22.15 15.58 9.75
CA SER A 465 -21.45 15.60 8.46
C SER A 465 -20.89 16.99 8.16
N LEU A 466 -19.84 17.02 7.34
CA LEU A 466 -19.22 18.26 6.85
C LEU A 466 -19.07 18.21 5.34
N LEU A 467 -19.49 19.27 4.66
CA LEU A 467 -19.28 19.43 3.22
C LEU A 467 -18.20 20.49 2.98
N TYR A 468 -17.12 20.07 2.35
CA TYR A 468 -16.07 20.98 1.89
C TYR A 468 -16.36 21.41 0.45
N ILE A 469 -16.58 22.70 0.24
CA ILE A 469 -16.75 23.28 -1.10
C ILE A 469 -15.51 24.06 -1.43
N CYS A 470 -14.78 23.64 -2.45
CA CYS A 470 -13.58 24.32 -2.89
C CYS A 470 -13.62 24.62 -4.39
N LEU A 471 -12.78 25.57 -4.84
CA LEU A 471 -12.74 26.01 -6.26
C LEU A 471 -12.27 24.92 -7.22
N LEU A 472 -11.56 23.89 -6.75
CA LEU A 472 -11.00 22.85 -7.59
C LEU A 472 -11.87 21.60 -7.67
N TYR A 473 -12.44 21.18 -6.54
CA TYR A 473 -13.31 20.01 -6.44
C TYR A 473 -13.87 19.89 -5.02
N THR A 474 -15.01 19.26 -4.86
CA THR A 474 -15.41 18.76 -3.54
C THR A 474 -14.56 17.53 -3.25
N SER A 475 -13.67 17.60 -2.28
CA SER A 475 -12.95 16.41 -1.83
C SER A 475 -13.98 15.44 -1.26
N ASP A 476 -13.91 14.20 -1.71
CA ASP A 476 -14.76 13.13 -1.22
C ASP A 476 -14.26 12.70 0.17
N ALA A 477 -14.61 13.49 1.17
CA ALA A 477 -14.34 13.16 2.57
C ALA A 477 -15.47 12.32 3.18
N ALA A 478 -16.42 11.85 2.33
CA ALA A 478 -17.61 11.12 2.77
C ALA A 478 -17.37 9.60 2.91
N ASP A 479 -16.21 9.09 2.50
CA ASP A 479 -15.88 7.66 2.56
C ASP A 479 -14.98 7.30 3.78
N GLU A 480 -14.89 8.16 4.80
CA GLU A 480 -14.13 7.92 6.03
C GLU A 480 -14.98 7.78 7.29
#